data_45cc52f4570a6a7ad2fd8fa8f40922e2
#
_entry.id   45cc52f4570a6a7ad2fd8fa8f40922e2
#
_cell.length_a   1.000
_cell.length_b   1.000
_cell.length_c   1.000
_cell.angle_alpha   90.00
_cell.angle_beta   90.00
_cell.angle_gamma   90.00
#
_symmetry.space_group_name_H-M   'P 1'
#
loop_
_entity.id
_entity.type
_entity.pdbx_description
1 polymer ?
#
loop_
_entity_poly.entity_id
_entity_poly.type
_entity_poly.pdbx_seq_one_letter_code
_entity_poly.pdbx_strand_id
1 'polypeptide(L)'
;QILDIVLQVGRTGVITPVAKVKDVAISGAVITSATLHNQDEIDKKDIRINDFIIIERSGDVIPKVSEIIKKKRPTNTKKFHISNFTCPSCNSSITRTEDEVAYRCVNLQCKAKIKGAIEHFCSKNAMNIDGLGPQIVDQLMDEDLIENVDDLFTITYSDLVSLDRFQDKSANNLINSIKQSKNTTFPRFIFSLGIPHVGQHVSKILDSYCNSSVDNLSKVSFEELENIDGIGSIVAQSIIDFFQNNNNNMIVKNCFTKGVSIKKTIF
;
A
#
# COMPACT_ATOMS: atom_id res chain seq x y z
N GLN A 1 9.80 -12.14 24.10
CA GLN A 1 8.42 -12.29 24.59
C GLN A 1 7.49 -11.37 23.80
N ILE A 2 6.29 -11.84 23.45
CA ILE A 2 5.23 -11.00 22.88
C ILE A 2 4.65 -10.13 23.99
N LEU A 3 4.71 -8.83 23.80
CA LEU A 3 4.15 -7.84 24.75
C LEU A 3 2.70 -7.53 24.41
N ASP A 4 2.42 -7.42 23.09
CA ASP A 4 1.09 -7.11 22.55
C ASP A 4 0.98 -7.58 21.11
N ILE A 5 -0.24 -7.65 20.56
CA ILE A 5 -0.51 -7.89 19.15
C ILE A 5 -1.35 -6.71 18.64
N VAL A 6 -0.79 -5.94 17.72
CA VAL A 6 -1.45 -4.79 17.10
C VAL A 6 -1.83 -5.11 15.66
N LEU A 7 -2.89 -4.46 15.18
CA LEU A 7 -3.33 -4.59 13.80
C LEU A 7 -2.78 -3.43 12.97
N GLN A 8 -2.28 -3.73 11.79
CA GLN A 8 -1.87 -2.75 10.77
C GLN A 8 -2.76 -2.87 9.54
N VAL A 9 -3.06 -1.73 8.92
CA VAL A 9 -3.87 -1.67 7.71
C VAL A 9 -2.97 -1.39 6.53
N GLY A 10 -2.95 -2.30 5.57
CA GLY A 10 -2.24 -2.11 4.31
C GLY A 10 -3.04 -1.30 3.29
N ARG A 11 -2.37 -0.90 2.20
CA ARG A 11 -2.95 -0.13 1.08
C ARG A 11 -4.25 -0.72 0.52
N THR A 12 -4.35 -2.04 0.44
CA THR A 12 -5.55 -2.75 -0.06
C THR A 12 -6.60 -2.99 1.03
N GLY A 13 -6.41 -2.42 2.22
CA GLY A 13 -7.29 -2.65 3.38
C GLY A 13 -7.00 -3.94 4.14
N VAL A 14 -6.04 -4.75 3.72
CA VAL A 14 -5.63 -5.96 4.42
C VAL A 14 -5.20 -5.62 5.84
N ILE A 15 -5.75 -6.35 6.81
CA ILE A 15 -5.42 -6.24 8.22
C ILE A 15 -4.34 -7.27 8.54
N THR A 16 -3.15 -6.78 8.88
CA THR A 16 -2.01 -7.63 9.23
C THR A 16 -1.76 -7.56 10.73
N PRO A 17 -1.83 -8.67 11.46
CA PRO A 17 -1.46 -8.72 12.87
C PRO A 17 0.07 -8.68 13.01
N VAL A 18 0.56 -7.84 13.93
CA VAL A 18 1.98 -7.64 14.20
C VAL A 18 2.22 -7.78 15.70
N ALA A 19 3.07 -8.72 16.08
CA ALA A 19 3.52 -8.87 17.45
C ALA A 19 4.48 -7.74 17.83
N LYS A 20 4.16 -7.00 18.88
CA LYS A 20 5.10 -6.15 19.61
C LYS A 20 5.88 -7.04 20.54
N VAL A 21 7.20 -7.02 20.47
CA VAL A 21 8.05 -7.93 21.22
C VAL A 21 9.04 -7.16 22.10
N LYS A 22 9.50 -7.81 23.18
CA LYS A 22 10.62 -7.30 23.93
C LYS A 22 11.82 -7.19 23.00
N ASP A 23 12.52 -6.08 23.05
CA ASP A 23 13.66 -5.78 22.20
C ASP A 23 14.67 -6.92 22.16
N VAL A 24 15.05 -7.34 20.98
CA VAL A 24 16.04 -8.37 20.74
C VAL A 24 16.97 -7.98 19.60
N ALA A 25 18.27 -8.10 19.83
CA ALA A 25 19.27 -7.86 18.80
C ALA A 25 19.43 -9.10 17.91
N ILE A 26 19.22 -8.93 16.59
CA ILE A 26 19.42 -9.98 15.59
C ILE A 26 20.22 -9.38 14.43
N SER A 27 21.38 -9.96 14.13
CA SER A 27 22.23 -9.57 12.99
C SER A 27 22.49 -8.04 12.92
N GLY A 28 22.79 -7.42 14.07
CA GLY A 28 23.10 -5.98 14.15
C GLY A 28 21.92 -5.02 14.15
N ALA A 29 20.69 -5.53 14.08
CA ALA A 29 19.48 -4.72 14.18
C ALA A 29 18.70 -5.07 15.47
N VAL A 30 18.07 -4.06 16.09
CA VAL A 30 17.15 -4.26 17.22
C VAL A 30 15.75 -4.49 16.68
N ILE A 31 15.19 -5.67 16.95
CA ILE A 31 13.84 -6.06 16.54
C ILE A 31 12.87 -5.76 17.68
N THR A 32 11.89 -4.92 17.41
CA THR A 32 10.81 -4.51 18.32
C THR A 32 9.45 -5.05 17.91
N SER A 33 9.35 -5.60 16.69
CA SER A 33 8.10 -6.15 16.15
C SER A 33 8.36 -7.25 15.13
N ALA A 34 7.42 -8.19 15.01
CA ALA A 34 7.46 -9.27 14.04
C ALA A 34 6.07 -9.52 13.44
N THR A 35 5.98 -9.75 12.13
CA THR A 35 4.71 -10.06 11.51
C THR A 35 4.18 -11.42 11.94
N LEU A 36 2.85 -11.50 12.12
CA LEU A 36 2.12 -12.76 12.35
C LEU A 36 1.37 -13.22 11.09
N HIS A 37 1.58 -12.52 9.97
CA HIS A 37 0.96 -12.75 8.65
C HIS A 37 -0.57 -12.57 8.65
N ASN A 38 -1.32 -13.51 9.21
CA ASN A 38 -2.79 -13.54 9.24
C ASN A 38 -3.32 -14.34 10.43
N GLN A 39 -4.64 -14.44 10.56
CA GLN A 39 -5.27 -15.20 11.64
C GLN A 39 -4.94 -16.69 11.57
N ASP A 40 -4.90 -17.28 10.38
CA ASP A 40 -4.66 -18.72 10.21
C ASP A 40 -3.27 -19.12 10.73
N GLU A 41 -2.25 -18.28 10.53
CA GLU A 41 -0.91 -18.50 11.10
C GLU A 41 -0.90 -18.35 12.63
N ILE A 42 -1.69 -17.42 13.18
CA ILE A 42 -1.87 -17.29 14.63
C ILE A 42 -2.49 -18.55 15.21
N ASP A 43 -3.54 -19.06 14.59
CA ASP A 43 -4.29 -20.23 15.05
C ASP A 43 -3.43 -21.51 14.88
N LYS A 44 -2.81 -21.69 13.72
CA LYS A 44 -1.93 -22.83 13.42
C LYS A 44 -0.78 -22.96 14.42
N LYS A 45 -0.18 -21.85 14.80
CA LYS A 45 0.93 -21.81 15.77
C LYS A 45 0.46 -21.68 17.21
N ASP A 46 -0.85 -21.46 17.46
CA ASP A 46 -1.43 -21.14 18.78
C ASP A 46 -0.72 -19.96 19.45
N ILE A 47 -0.51 -18.86 18.71
CA ILE A 47 0.17 -17.65 19.20
C ILE A 47 -0.73 -16.91 20.17
N ARG A 48 -0.17 -16.53 21.32
CA ARG A 48 -0.88 -15.76 22.36
C ARG A 48 -0.05 -14.60 22.86
N ILE A 49 -0.72 -13.58 23.35
CA ILE A 49 -0.06 -12.47 24.07
C ILE A 49 0.65 -13.08 25.30
N ASN A 50 1.83 -12.60 25.61
CA ASN A 50 2.78 -13.07 26.63
C ASN A 50 3.57 -14.32 26.27
N ASP A 51 3.38 -14.97 25.12
CA ASP A 51 4.22 -16.10 24.70
C ASP A 51 5.69 -15.71 24.54
N PHE A 52 6.55 -16.68 24.79
CA PHE A 52 7.95 -16.64 24.37
C PHE A 52 8.08 -17.27 22.99
N ILE A 53 8.73 -16.56 22.08
CA ILE A 53 8.80 -16.90 20.65
C ILE A 53 10.23 -16.93 20.13
N ILE A 54 10.43 -17.65 19.02
CA ILE A 54 11.63 -17.57 18.19
C ILE A 54 11.29 -16.67 17.00
N ILE A 55 12.13 -15.65 16.78
CA ILE A 55 12.01 -14.72 15.65
C ILE A 55 13.09 -15.10 14.65
N GLU A 56 12.71 -15.24 13.40
CA GLU A 56 13.62 -15.39 12.27
C GLU A 56 13.61 -14.13 11.40
N ARG A 57 14.78 -13.78 10.91
CA ARG A 57 14.97 -12.77 9.88
C ARG A 57 15.58 -13.45 8.66
N SER A 58 14.83 -13.57 7.58
CA SER A 58 15.29 -14.12 6.32
C SER A 58 15.81 -12.99 5.44
N GLY A 59 17.14 -12.81 5.37
CA GLY A 59 17.80 -11.72 4.64
C GLY A 59 17.44 -10.34 5.22
N ASP A 60 17.27 -9.34 4.33
CA ASP A 60 16.79 -7.99 4.69
C ASP A 60 15.26 -7.90 4.85
N VAL A 61 14.59 -9.05 4.95
CA VAL A 61 13.13 -9.17 4.98
C VAL A 61 12.57 -8.97 6.39
N ILE A 62 11.28 -8.65 6.46
CA ILE A 62 10.51 -8.39 7.68
C ILE A 62 10.66 -9.55 8.68
N PRO A 63 11.01 -9.28 9.96
CA PRO A 63 11.07 -10.31 10.98
C PRO A 63 9.73 -11.03 11.14
N LYS A 64 9.75 -12.35 11.18
CA LYS A 64 8.57 -13.20 11.38
C LYS A 64 8.70 -14.08 12.60
N VAL A 65 7.57 -14.45 13.20
CA VAL A 65 7.53 -15.44 14.26
C VAL A 65 7.65 -16.83 13.64
N SER A 66 8.74 -17.53 13.95
CA SER A 66 9.00 -18.91 13.49
C SER A 66 8.26 -19.92 14.37
N GLU A 67 8.56 -19.91 15.67
CA GLU A 67 8.04 -20.89 16.61
C GLU A 67 7.68 -20.27 17.97
N ILE A 68 6.85 -20.99 18.73
CA ILE A 68 6.50 -20.67 20.10
C ILE A 68 7.21 -21.63 21.06
N ILE A 69 7.83 -21.11 22.11
CA ILE A 69 8.44 -21.90 23.16
C ILE A 69 7.36 -22.30 24.18
N LYS A 70 6.53 -23.29 23.84
CA LYS A 70 5.38 -23.71 24.68
C LYS A 70 5.77 -24.04 26.13
N LYS A 71 6.96 -24.59 26.35
CA LYS A 71 7.49 -24.90 27.70
C LYS A 71 7.65 -23.63 28.58
N LYS A 72 7.80 -22.44 27.98
CA LYS A 72 7.93 -21.15 28.67
C LYS A 72 6.65 -20.34 28.69
N ARG A 73 5.52 -20.90 28.22
CA ARG A 73 4.24 -20.18 28.15
C ARG A 73 3.74 -19.87 29.55
N PRO A 74 3.52 -18.57 29.89
CA PRO A 74 2.91 -18.17 31.16
C PRO A 74 1.45 -18.63 31.26
N THR A 75 0.94 -18.80 32.48
CA THR A 75 -0.46 -19.20 32.72
C THR A 75 -1.48 -18.10 32.33
N ASN A 76 -1.05 -16.85 32.31
CA ASN A 76 -1.88 -15.67 32.01
C ASN A 76 -1.91 -15.29 30.54
N THR A 77 -1.61 -16.20 29.61
CA THR A 77 -1.69 -15.92 28.18
C THR A 77 -3.14 -15.77 27.70
N LYS A 78 -3.34 -14.85 26.75
CA LYS A 78 -4.66 -14.61 26.12
C LYS A 78 -4.63 -14.97 24.65
N LYS A 79 -5.65 -15.70 24.18
CA LYS A 79 -5.88 -15.89 22.74
C LYS A 79 -6.19 -14.57 22.08
N PHE A 80 -5.66 -14.38 20.88
CA PHE A 80 -5.92 -13.24 20.05
C PHE A 80 -6.72 -13.68 18.82
N HIS A 81 -7.75 -12.92 18.46
CA HIS A 81 -8.50 -13.16 17.24
C HIS A 81 -8.88 -11.83 16.58
N ILE A 82 -8.52 -11.68 15.30
CA ILE A 82 -8.70 -10.42 14.55
C ILE A 82 -10.16 -9.99 14.51
N SER A 83 -11.12 -10.94 14.37
CA SER A 83 -12.55 -10.63 14.31
C SER A 83 -13.13 -9.92 15.55
N ASN A 84 -12.39 -9.90 16.66
CA ASN A 84 -12.81 -9.17 17.87
C ASN A 84 -12.53 -7.66 17.78
N PHE A 85 -11.98 -7.19 16.67
CA PHE A 85 -11.54 -5.81 16.50
C PHE A 85 -12.24 -5.16 15.31
N THR A 86 -12.17 -3.85 15.27
CA THR A 86 -12.49 -3.00 14.13
C THR A 86 -11.20 -2.54 13.44
N CYS A 87 -11.33 -1.88 12.31
CA CYS A 87 -10.19 -1.27 11.63
C CYS A 87 -9.49 -0.25 12.54
N PRO A 88 -8.19 -0.39 12.83
CA PRO A 88 -7.49 0.50 13.75
C PRO A 88 -7.32 1.94 13.23
N SER A 89 -7.56 2.17 11.93
CA SER A 89 -7.43 3.49 11.32
C SER A 89 -8.74 4.26 11.23
N CYS A 90 -9.87 3.57 11.00
CA CYS A 90 -11.15 4.25 10.76
C CYS A 90 -12.33 3.67 11.56
N ASN A 91 -12.08 2.73 12.47
CA ASN A 91 -13.07 2.04 13.32
C ASN A 91 -14.21 1.33 12.58
N SER A 92 -14.14 1.24 11.25
CA SER A 92 -15.12 0.50 10.45
C SER A 92 -14.96 -1.02 10.64
N SER A 93 -15.99 -1.77 10.28
CA SER A 93 -15.95 -3.23 10.30
C SER A 93 -14.83 -3.79 9.46
N ILE A 94 -14.29 -4.91 9.89
CA ILE A 94 -13.37 -5.74 9.12
C ILE A 94 -14.05 -7.04 8.78
N THR A 95 -13.86 -7.53 7.57
CA THR A 95 -14.49 -8.77 7.08
C THR A 95 -13.43 -9.68 6.48
N ARG A 96 -13.78 -10.97 6.41
CA ARG A 96 -13.02 -11.99 5.70
C ARG A 96 -14.04 -12.83 4.92
N THR A 97 -13.83 -12.98 3.62
CA THR A 97 -14.61 -13.92 2.81
C THR A 97 -14.08 -15.35 2.99
N GLU A 98 -14.87 -16.36 2.66
CA GLU A 98 -14.49 -17.78 2.82
C GLU A 98 -13.26 -18.14 2.00
N ASP A 99 -13.10 -17.50 0.83
CA ASP A 99 -11.98 -17.74 -0.11
C ASP A 99 -10.70 -16.94 0.23
N GLU A 100 -10.75 -16.01 1.19
CA GLU A 100 -9.61 -15.19 1.55
C GLU A 100 -9.02 -15.58 2.92
N VAL A 101 -7.70 -15.58 3.02
CA VAL A 101 -6.99 -15.78 4.31
C VAL A 101 -6.86 -14.49 5.12
N ALA A 102 -7.08 -13.34 4.50
CA ALA A 102 -6.86 -12.04 5.11
C ALA A 102 -8.18 -11.33 5.48
N TYR A 103 -8.22 -10.74 6.68
CA TYR A 103 -9.25 -9.76 7.03
C TYR A 103 -9.00 -8.45 6.31
N ARG A 104 -10.07 -7.74 5.92
CA ARG A 104 -10.00 -6.45 5.23
C ARG A 104 -10.93 -5.41 5.85
N CYS A 105 -10.46 -4.17 5.87
CA CYS A 105 -11.31 -3.02 6.17
C CYS A 105 -12.27 -2.76 5.01
N VAL A 106 -13.58 -2.72 5.29
CA VAL A 106 -14.64 -2.51 4.29
C VAL A 106 -14.75 -1.04 3.84
N ASN A 107 -14.26 -0.10 4.64
CA ASN A 107 -14.37 1.32 4.34
C ASN A 107 -13.45 1.72 3.18
N LEU A 108 -14.02 2.22 2.09
CA LEU A 108 -13.28 2.73 0.93
C LEU A 108 -12.52 4.02 1.26
N GLN A 109 -13.06 4.84 2.16
CA GLN A 109 -12.48 6.11 2.62
C GLN A 109 -11.60 5.94 3.87
N CYS A 110 -11.05 4.75 4.08
CA CYS A 110 -10.14 4.51 5.20
C CYS A 110 -8.83 5.28 5.02
N LYS A 111 -8.48 6.17 5.94
CA LYS A 111 -7.24 6.99 5.90
C LYS A 111 -5.98 6.15 5.64
N ALA A 112 -5.86 4.98 6.25
CA ALA A 112 -4.70 4.10 6.02
C ALA A 112 -4.64 3.56 4.57
N LYS A 113 -5.79 3.29 3.93
CA LYS A 113 -5.85 2.86 2.52
C LYS A 113 -5.43 3.99 1.61
N ILE A 114 -5.96 5.19 1.83
CA ILE A 114 -5.63 6.40 1.07
C ILE A 114 -4.14 6.71 1.20
N LYS A 115 -3.63 6.77 2.44
CA LYS A 115 -2.21 6.95 2.71
C LYS A 115 -1.34 5.95 1.96
N GLY A 116 -1.64 4.66 2.09
CA GLY A 116 -0.90 3.61 1.39
C GLY A 116 -0.97 3.70 -0.13
N ALA A 117 -2.09 4.19 -0.69
CA ALA A 117 -2.22 4.46 -2.13
C ALA A 117 -1.31 5.63 -2.56
N ILE A 118 -1.26 6.73 -1.78
CA ILE A 118 -0.40 7.88 -2.03
C ILE A 118 1.08 7.48 -1.92
N GLU A 119 1.47 6.75 -0.88
CA GLU A 119 2.84 6.25 -0.71
C GLU A 119 3.28 5.37 -1.89
N HIS A 120 2.40 4.47 -2.32
CA HIS A 120 2.65 3.62 -3.48
C HIS A 120 2.80 4.45 -4.75
N PHE A 121 1.89 5.40 -4.98
CA PHE A 121 1.91 6.30 -6.13
C PHE A 121 3.22 7.08 -6.23
N CYS A 122 3.74 7.56 -5.09
CA CYS A 122 4.98 8.33 -5.02
C CYS A 122 6.24 7.47 -5.12
N SER A 123 6.15 6.15 -4.94
CA SER A 123 7.31 5.25 -4.84
C SER A 123 8.23 5.31 -6.06
N LYS A 124 9.51 4.92 -5.85
CA LYS A 124 10.58 4.95 -6.88
C LYS A 124 10.19 4.24 -8.18
N ASN A 125 9.48 3.12 -8.10
CA ASN A 125 9.08 2.32 -9.26
C ASN A 125 7.77 2.80 -9.90
N ALA A 126 7.03 3.68 -9.22
CA ALA A 126 5.81 4.33 -9.68
C ALA A 126 6.12 5.74 -10.22
N MET A 127 5.51 6.80 -9.70
CA MET A 127 5.72 8.17 -10.18
C MET A 127 7.08 8.76 -9.77
N ASN A 128 7.79 8.13 -8.82
CA ASN A 128 9.13 8.54 -8.34
C ASN A 128 9.17 9.99 -7.85
N ILE A 129 8.35 10.30 -6.86
CA ILE A 129 8.31 11.62 -6.24
C ILE A 129 9.23 11.58 -5.02
N ASP A 130 10.47 12.03 -5.19
CA ASP A 130 11.44 12.08 -4.09
C ASP A 130 11.04 13.14 -3.05
N GLY A 131 11.25 12.81 -1.78
CA GLY A 131 10.91 13.68 -0.66
C GLY A 131 9.51 13.44 -0.08
N LEU A 132 8.64 12.65 -0.72
CA LEU A 132 7.35 12.23 -0.20
C LEU A 132 7.46 10.90 0.55
N GLY A 133 8.09 10.93 1.72
CA GLY A 133 8.09 9.78 2.64
C GLY A 133 6.80 9.70 3.48
N PRO A 134 6.59 8.57 4.22
CA PRO A 134 5.36 8.35 5.00
C PRO A 134 5.00 9.46 5.98
N GLN A 135 6.00 10.10 6.60
CA GLN A 135 5.78 11.21 7.54
C GLN A 135 5.27 12.48 6.87
N ILE A 136 5.75 12.75 5.64
CA ILE A 136 5.30 13.91 4.87
C ILE A 136 3.89 13.67 4.34
N VAL A 137 3.59 12.44 3.90
CA VAL A 137 2.23 12.07 3.48
C VAL A 137 1.25 12.23 4.64
N ASP A 138 1.61 11.76 5.86
CA ASP A 138 0.78 11.97 7.05
C ASP A 138 0.50 13.46 7.29
N GLN A 139 1.54 14.28 7.28
CA GLN A 139 1.43 15.72 7.53
C GLN A 139 0.55 16.42 6.49
N LEU A 140 0.72 16.09 5.20
CA LEU A 140 -0.11 16.66 4.13
C LEU A 140 -1.58 16.24 4.25
N MET A 141 -1.85 15.01 4.70
CA MET A 141 -3.22 14.52 4.94
C MET A 141 -3.85 15.12 6.20
N ASP A 142 -3.06 15.33 7.27
CA ASP A 142 -3.55 15.90 8.53
C ASP A 142 -3.86 17.41 8.40
N GLU A 143 -3.18 18.09 7.47
CA GLU A 143 -3.44 19.49 7.11
C GLU A 143 -4.44 19.64 5.94
N ASP A 144 -5.15 18.57 5.58
CA ASP A 144 -6.16 18.53 4.50
C ASP A 144 -5.65 19.04 3.15
N LEU A 145 -4.32 19.00 2.90
CA LEU A 145 -3.71 19.41 1.64
C LEU A 145 -3.83 18.35 0.54
N ILE A 146 -3.99 17.09 0.91
CA ILE A 146 -4.20 15.97 0.00
C ILE A 146 -5.23 14.97 0.55
N GLU A 147 -6.18 14.58 -0.28
CA GLU A 147 -7.14 13.50 -0.03
C GLU A 147 -6.94 12.33 -1.01
N ASN A 148 -6.36 12.61 -2.18
CA ASN A 148 -6.13 11.63 -3.24
C ASN A 148 -4.77 11.86 -3.91
N VAL A 149 -4.35 10.93 -4.75
CA VAL A 149 -3.05 11.00 -5.44
C VAL A 149 -2.95 12.17 -6.42
N ASP A 150 -4.05 12.60 -7.01
CA ASP A 150 -4.06 13.71 -7.96
C ASP A 150 -3.88 15.08 -7.28
N ASP A 151 -4.17 15.21 -5.98
CA ASP A 151 -3.96 16.45 -5.23
C ASP A 151 -2.48 16.78 -5.05
N LEU A 152 -1.60 15.80 -5.14
CA LEU A 152 -0.15 16.00 -5.14
C LEU A 152 0.29 17.00 -6.22
N PHE A 153 -0.42 17.07 -7.35
CA PHE A 153 -0.08 17.93 -8.47
C PHE A 153 -0.57 19.38 -8.33
N THR A 154 -1.31 19.69 -7.27
CA THR A 154 -1.78 21.04 -6.93
C THR A 154 -1.05 21.66 -5.76
N ILE A 155 -0.24 20.90 -5.04
CA ILE A 155 0.58 21.40 -3.91
C ILE A 155 1.47 22.55 -4.39
N THR A 156 1.45 23.64 -3.62
CA THR A 156 2.26 24.82 -3.88
C THR A 156 3.45 24.93 -2.91
N TYR A 157 4.40 25.79 -3.26
CA TYR A 157 5.53 26.09 -2.37
C TYR A 157 5.03 26.67 -1.02
N SER A 158 4.03 27.57 -1.05
CA SER A 158 3.46 28.18 0.16
C SER A 158 2.82 27.16 1.10
N ASP A 159 2.16 26.13 0.55
CA ASP A 159 1.59 25.04 1.36
C ASP A 159 2.69 24.29 2.13
N LEU A 160 3.79 24.01 1.46
CA LEU A 160 4.90 23.23 2.07
C LEU A 160 5.65 24.02 3.14
N VAL A 161 5.97 25.31 2.92
CA VAL A 161 6.73 26.10 3.90
C VAL A 161 5.92 26.42 5.16
N SER A 162 4.59 26.29 5.11
CA SER A 162 3.73 26.40 6.30
C SER A 162 3.77 25.16 7.20
N LEU A 163 4.28 24.04 6.68
CA LEU A 163 4.36 22.78 7.42
C LEU A 163 5.61 22.70 8.30
N ASP A 164 5.48 22.03 9.44
CA ASP A 164 6.61 21.75 10.30
C ASP A 164 7.72 21.00 9.58
N ARG A 165 8.98 21.33 9.88
CA ARG A 165 10.20 20.71 9.33
C ARG A 165 10.48 21.00 7.86
N PHE A 166 9.63 21.75 7.15
CA PHE A 166 9.97 22.24 5.84
C PHE A 166 10.77 23.54 5.92
N GLN A 167 11.80 23.64 5.10
CA GLN A 167 12.59 24.82 4.83
C GLN A 167 12.58 25.08 3.32
N ASP A 168 12.99 26.26 2.89
CA ASP A 168 13.02 26.67 1.47
C ASP A 168 13.61 25.59 0.54
N LYS A 169 14.72 24.99 0.96
CA LYS A 169 15.40 23.98 0.14
C LYS A 169 14.58 22.70 0.00
N SER A 170 14.01 22.18 1.09
CA SER A 170 13.20 20.94 1.08
C SER A 170 11.89 21.15 0.33
N ALA A 171 11.22 22.29 0.52
CA ALA A 171 10.02 22.66 -0.21
C ALA A 171 10.28 22.74 -1.72
N ASN A 172 11.32 23.48 -2.14
CA ASN A 172 11.69 23.58 -3.55
C ASN A 172 12.06 22.23 -4.17
N ASN A 173 12.80 21.37 -3.44
CA ASN A 173 13.15 20.03 -3.92
C ASN A 173 11.88 19.18 -4.16
N LEU A 174 10.92 19.19 -3.23
CA LEU A 174 9.69 18.43 -3.37
C LEU A 174 8.83 18.96 -4.54
N ILE A 175 8.65 20.28 -4.66
CA ILE A 175 7.93 20.88 -5.80
C ILE A 175 8.59 20.50 -7.14
N ASN A 176 9.91 20.53 -7.21
CA ASN A 176 10.63 20.14 -8.42
C ASN A 176 10.43 18.64 -8.72
N SER A 177 10.48 17.79 -7.70
CA SER A 177 10.23 16.34 -7.83
C SER A 177 8.81 16.07 -8.35
N ILE A 178 7.79 16.73 -7.79
CA ILE A 178 6.39 16.65 -8.27
C ILE A 178 6.30 17.12 -9.73
N LYS A 179 6.92 18.22 -10.09
CA LYS A 179 6.92 18.71 -11.48
C LYS A 179 7.57 17.72 -12.45
N GLN A 180 8.69 17.14 -12.07
CA GLN A 180 9.39 16.14 -12.89
C GLN A 180 8.57 14.87 -13.07
N SER A 181 7.89 14.41 -12.03
CA SER A 181 7.06 13.20 -12.06
C SER A 181 5.87 13.29 -13.03
N LYS A 182 5.42 14.51 -13.37
CA LYS A 182 4.35 14.71 -14.37
C LYS A 182 4.70 14.14 -15.74
N ASN A 183 6.00 14.06 -16.10
CA ASN A 183 6.46 13.45 -17.33
C ASN A 183 6.87 11.99 -17.10
N THR A 184 5.94 11.09 -17.23
CA THR A 184 6.11 9.67 -16.92
C THR A 184 5.92 8.76 -18.13
N THR A 185 6.10 7.44 -17.96
CA THR A 185 5.77 6.43 -18.97
C THR A 185 4.47 5.71 -18.61
N PHE A 186 3.79 5.13 -19.61
CA PHE A 186 2.57 4.39 -19.38
C PHE A 186 2.73 3.28 -18.31
N PRO A 187 3.76 2.40 -18.35
CA PRO A 187 3.90 1.36 -17.35
C PRO A 187 4.05 1.89 -15.92
N ARG A 188 4.77 2.99 -15.76
CA ARG A 188 4.95 3.60 -14.44
C ARG A 188 3.65 4.21 -13.92
N PHE A 189 2.91 4.90 -14.79
CA PHE A 189 1.63 5.49 -14.42
C PHE A 189 0.61 4.41 -14.05
N ILE A 190 0.45 3.36 -14.87
CA ILE A 190 -0.48 2.24 -14.58
C ILE A 190 -0.08 1.52 -13.29
N PHE A 191 1.20 1.24 -13.10
CA PHE A 191 1.69 0.66 -11.86
C PHE A 191 1.40 1.56 -10.64
N SER A 192 1.53 2.89 -10.79
CA SER A 192 1.30 3.85 -9.71
C SER A 192 -0.16 3.88 -9.23
N LEU A 193 -1.13 3.57 -10.10
CA LEU A 193 -2.55 3.52 -9.75
C LEU A 193 -2.87 2.40 -8.74
N GLY A 194 -1.96 1.43 -8.59
CA GLY A 194 -2.07 0.36 -7.61
C GLY A 194 -3.23 -0.60 -7.84
N ILE A 195 -3.64 -0.80 -9.09
CA ILE A 195 -4.66 -1.77 -9.48
C ILE A 195 -4.27 -3.16 -8.94
N PRO A 196 -5.16 -3.87 -8.24
CA PRO A 196 -4.86 -5.20 -7.72
C PRO A 196 -4.32 -6.13 -8.82
N HIS A 197 -3.32 -6.93 -8.49
CA HIS A 197 -2.67 -7.89 -9.40
C HIS A 197 -1.91 -7.27 -10.59
N VAL A 198 -1.97 -5.94 -10.79
CA VAL A 198 -1.23 -5.24 -11.85
C VAL A 198 0.12 -4.76 -11.31
N GLY A 199 1.16 -5.58 -11.51
CA GLY A 199 2.55 -5.26 -11.19
C GLY A 199 3.26 -4.55 -12.35
N GLN A 200 4.55 -4.23 -12.17
CA GLN A 200 5.36 -3.58 -13.21
C GLN A 200 5.41 -4.40 -14.52
N HIS A 201 5.43 -5.73 -14.44
CA HIS A 201 5.45 -6.61 -15.61
C HIS A 201 4.16 -6.50 -16.42
N VAL A 202 3.01 -6.65 -15.76
CA VAL A 202 1.69 -6.51 -16.40
C VAL A 202 1.52 -5.10 -16.99
N SER A 203 1.97 -4.06 -16.30
CA SER A 203 1.91 -2.68 -16.82
C SER A 203 2.69 -2.50 -18.13
N LYS A 204 3.80 -3.24 -18.34
CA LYS A 204 4.55 -3.22 -19.61
C LYS A 204 3.82 -3.99 -20.71
N ILE A 205 3.18 -5.12 -20.39
CA ILE A 205 2.35 -5.86 -21.35
C ILE A 205 1.22 -4.95 -21.85
N LEU A 206 0.52 -4.27 -20.93
CA LEU A 206 -0.56 -3.33 -21.24
C LEU A 206 -0.08 -2.13 -22.08
N ASP A 207 1.16 -1.65 -21.87
CA ASP A 207 1.74 -0.57 -22.66
C ASP A 207 1.80 -0.90 -24.15
N SER A 208 2.32 -2.08 -24.46
CA SER A 208 2.41 -2.58 -25.83
C SER A 208 1.03 -2.73 -26.48
N TYR A 209 0.05 -3.27 -25.74
CA TYR A 209 -1.30 -3.50 -26.23
C TYR A 209 -2.08 -2.19 -26.45
N CYS A 210 -2.01 -1.27 -25.48
CA CYS A 210 -2.77 -0.03 -25.50
C CYS A 210 -2.07 1.14 -26.23
N ASN A 211 -0.89 0.93 -26.84
CA ASN A 211 -0.10 1.97 -27.48
C ASN A 211 0.17 3.19 -26.58
N SER A 212 0.55 2.95 -25.33
CA SER A 212 0.80 3.96 -24.29
C SER A 212 -0.40 4.89 -23.99
N SER A 213 -1.62 4.44 -24.26
CA SER A 213 -2.86 5.21 -24.06
C SER A 213 -3.69 4.68 -22.89
N VAL A 214 -3.84 5.48 -21.85
CA VAL A 214 -4.71 5.14 -20.71
C VAL A 214 -6.19 5.17 -21.10
N ASP A 215 -6.57 6.02 -22.05
CA ASP A 215 -7.93 6.06 -22.59
C ASP A 215 -8.26 4.78 -23.35
N ASN A 216 -7.31 4.23 -24.12
CA ASN A 216 -7.49 2.91 -24.74
C ASN A 216 -7.71 1.83 -23.68
N LEU A 217 -6.82 1.78 -22.65
CA LEU A 217 -6.94 0.79 -21.57
C LEU A 217 -8.29 0.84 -20.86
N SER A 218 -8.81 2.03 -20.62
CA SER A 218 -10.11 2.20 -19.95
C SER A 218 -11.32 1.68 -20.73
N LYS A 219 -11.14 1.38 -22.00
CA LYS A 219 -12.20 0.91 -22.93
C LYS A 219 -12.06 -0.55 -23.35
N VAL A 220 -10.96 -1.22 -22.96
CA VAL A 220 -10.72 -2.63 -23.28
C VAL A 220 -11.75 -3.50 -22.57
N SER A 221 -12.32 -4.48 -23.25
CA SER A 221 -13.24 -5.44 -22.65
C SER A 221 -12.51 -6.51 -21.82
N PHE A 222 -13.26 -7.23 -20.99
CA PHE A 222 -12.73 -8.34 -20.21
C PHE A 222 -12.12 -9.42 -21.14
N GLU A 223 -12.83 -9.80 -22.18
CA GLU A 223 -12.42 -10.82 -23.14
C GLU A 223 -11.14 -10.43 -23.88
N GLU A 224 -11.03 -9.16 -24.27
CA GLU A 224 -9.80 -8.65 -24.90
C GLU A 224 -8.61 -8.71 -23.94
N LEU A 225 -8.81 -8.32 -22.68
CA LEU A 225 -7.75 -8.38 -21.66
C LEU A 225 -7.31 -9.82 -21.38
N GLU A 226 -8.26 -10.75 -21.24
CA GLU A 226 -7.96 -12.16 -20.95
C GLU A 226 -7.21 -12.86 -22.10
N ASN A 227 -7.40 -12.41 -23.35
CA ASN A 227 -6.70 -12.91 -24.51
C ASN A 227 -5.25 -12.38 -24.66
N ILE A 228 -4.83 -11.43 -23.82
CA ILE A 228 -3.45 -10.94 -23.84
C ILE A 228 -2.55 -11.95 -23.09
N ASP A 229 -1.48 -12.41 -23.76
CA ASP A 229 -0.51 -13.31 -23.14
C ASP A 229 0.09 -12.68 -21.84
N GLY A 230 0.03 -13.43 -20.75
CA GLY A 230 0.46 -12.96 -19.43
C GLY A 230 -0.61 -12.21 -18.60
N ILE A 231 -1.86 -12.10 -19.09
CA ILE A 231 -3.00 -11.55 -18.36
C ILE A 231 -4.07 -12.62 -18.18
N GLY A 232 -4.22 -13.13 -16.96
CA GLY A 232 -5.31 -14.07 -16.63
C GLY A 232 -6.58 -13.36 -16.17
N SER A 233 -7.67 -14.13 -16.02
CA SER A 233 -9.01 -13.66 -15.64
C SER A 233 -9.02 -12.78 -14.39
N ILE A 234 -8.24 -13.12 -13.36
CA ILE A 234 -8.15 -12.33 -12.11
C ILE A 234 -7.57 -10.93 -12.36
N VAL A 235 -6.55 -10.83 -13.20
CA VAL A 235 -5.92 -9.56 -13.56
C VAL A 235 -6.84 -8.74 -14.44
N ALA A 236 -7.46 -9.37 -15.45
CA ALA A 236 -8.44 -8.75 -16.33
C ALA A 236 -9.60 -8.15 -15.53
N GLN A 237 -10.19 -8.93 -14.61
CA GLN A 237 -11.28 -8.45 -13.76
C GLN A 237 -10.84 -7.26 -12.89
N SER A 238 -9.64 -7.30 -12.31
CA SER A 238 -9.13 -6.19 -11.49
C SER A 238 -8.99 -4.88 -12.28
N ILE A 239 -8.61 -4.96 -13.56
CA ILE A 239 -8.51 -3.80 -14.45
C ILE A 239 -9.91 -3.25 -14.76
N ILE A 240 -10.85 -4.13 -15.11
CA ILE A 240 -12.25 -3.75 -15.40
C ILE A 240 -12.87 -3.09 -14.18
N ASP A 241 -12.78 -3.70 -12.99
CA ASP A 241 -13.34 -3.16 -11.75
C ASP A 241 -12.76 -1.78 -11.42
N PHE A 242 -11.46 -1.61 -11.66
CA PHE A 242 -10.80 -0.31 -11.41
C PHE A 242 -11.38 0.79 -12.31
N PHE A 243 -11.51 0.54 -13.60
CA PHE A 243 -12.01 1.55 -14.55
C PHE A 243 -13.53 1.68 -14.56
N GLN A 244 -14.30 0.71 -14.07
CA GLN A 244 -15.73 0.86 -13.82
C GLN A 244 -16.05 1.74 -12.60
N ASN A 245 -15.09 1.92 -11.70
CA ASN A 245 -15.26 2.80 -10.55
C ASN A 245 -15.13 4.28 -10.96
N ASN A 246 -16.21 5.04 -10.80
CA ASN A 246 -16.28 6.45 -11.17
C ASN A 246 -15.24 7.31 -10.45
N ASN A 247 -14.95 7.03 -9.19
CA ASN A 247 -13.96 7.78 -8.41
C ASN A 247 -12.54 7.56 -8.95
N ASN A 248 -12.18 6.32 -9.27
CA ASN A 248 -10.88 6.02 -9.89
C ASN A 248 -10.74 6.71 -11.24
N ASN A 249 -11.78 6.67 -12.08
CA ASN A 249 -11.77 7.36 -13.37
C ASN A 249 -11.60 8.88 -13.21
N MET A 250 -12.25 9.46 -12.21
CA MET A 250 -12.12 10.90 -11.92
C MET A 250 -10.68 11.22 -11.50
N ILE A 251 -10.08 10.45 -10.58
CA ILE A 251 -8.68 10.62 -10.15
C ILE A 251 -7.73 10.54 -11.35
N VAL A 252 -7.89 9.53 -12.21
CA VAL A 252 -7.07 9.39 -13.43
C VAL A 252 -7.19 10.60 -14.34
N LYS A 253 -8.41 11.05 -14.62
CA LYS A 253 -8.66 12.26 -15.44
C LYS A 253 -8.03 13.50 -14.80
N ASN A 254 -8.18 13.67 -13.49
CA ASN A 254 -7.60 14.79 -12.76
C ASN A 254 -6.07 14.82 -12.85
N CYS A 255 -5.41 13.66 -12.78
CA CYS A 255 -3.96 13.59 -13.00
C CYS A 255 -3.57 14.24 -14.34
N PHE A 256 -4.28 13.93 -15.43
CA PHE A 256 -4.00 14.49 -16.74
C PHE A 256 -4.35 15.97 -16.83
N THR A 257 -5.49 16.41 -16.29
CA THR A 257 -5.87 17.84 -16.27
C THR A 257 -4.91 18.69 -15.43
N LYS A 258 -4.30 18.09 -14.38
CA LYS A 258 -3.27 18.70 -13.53
C LYS A 258 -1.86 18.62 -14.13
N GLY A 259 -1.73 18.13 -15.37
CA GLY A 259 -0.51 18.21 -16.19
C GLY A 259 0.35 16.94 -16.25
N VAL A 260 -0.15 15.79 -15.81
CA VAL A 260 0.54 14.50 -16.08
C VAL A 260 0.51 14.21 -17.58
N SER A 261 1.64 13.79 -18.13
CA SER A 261 1.80 13.43 -19.53
C SER A 261 2.53 12.10 -19.67
N ILE A 262 2.04 11.25 -20.55
CA ILE A 262 2.64 9.95 -20.85
C ILE A 262 3.59 10.13 -22.05
N LYS A 263 4.87 9.83 -21.84
CA LYS A 263 5.85 9.72 -22.93
C LYS A 263 5.56 8.44 -23.71
N LYS A 264 5.42 8.54 -25.02
CA LYS A 264 5.36 7.35 -25.89
C LYS A 264 6.65 6.57 -25.74
N THR A 265 6.54 5.30 -25.38
CA THR A 265 7.66 4.37 -25.46
C THR A 265 7.89 4.06 -26.94
N ILE A 266 9.03 4.43 -27.50
CA ILE A 266 9.44 4.00 -28.84
C ILE A 266 10.00 2.58 -28.65
N PHE A 267 9.30 1.58 -29.14
CA PHE A 267 9.72 0.19 -29.18
C PHE A 267 10.59 -0.10 -30.39
#